data_89b51907ee31232f1b9e74edac5c53cb
#
_entry.id   89b51907ee31232f1b9e74edac5c53cb
#
_cell.length_a   1.000
_cell.length_b   1.000
_cell.length_c   1.000
_cell.angle_alpha   90.00
_cell.angle_beta   90.00
_cell.angle_gamma   90.00
#
_symmetry.space_group_name_H-M   'P 1'
#
loop_
_entity.id
_entity.type
_entity.pdbx_description
1 polymer ?
#
loop_
_entity_poly.entity_id
_entity_poly.type
_entity_poly.pdbx_seq_one_letter_code
_entity_poly.pdbx_strand_id
1 'polypeptide(L)'
;MNTKKLKTRDQIDSKYKWNIEAMIPDESVISGELETIKKEAEAYGEDFAGRLTESADTLLAAFQERDDIWRRLEKIYVYARMRRDENNAETKYQAMTDQCNSVIAAVSASMAFFTPELLSASEETILAYIDATPGLEIYRFAICDTMRQKAHILTQAEENILAQMSEITGATNDIFTMLNNADIKFGTIIDEDGDETEVTHGNFIKFMESHDRDVRKNAYNAVYDAYKELINTIASAYNYNTKTDVVSARIRKYESARAAALSGDNIPAEVYDNLVAEVHKNLPAMHRYVELRKKLLGVDKLYMYDMYVPLIKLPETSVSFEEGLDIMRDALQPLGEEYLTKMNKGIEEGWIDVYENKGKTSGAYSFGCYDSYPYILLNYTDTLKDVFTIIHEMGHSMHSRYTRDEQPYIYGSHSIFTAEVASTVNESLLMQHLLRTEDEKEMRKYLLNMHLEEFRTTLFRQTMFAEFEDITHKAIESGETLTAEWMCQQYEDLNAQYYGSAVEKDDVIRYEWARIPHFYNAFYVYKYATGYSAATAISKKILTEGKPAAQDYIRFLKTGESDHPIELLKIAGVDMSSPLPVQQAMETFNQLLDEFESLL
;
A
#
# COMPACT_ATOMS: atom_id res chain seq x y z
N MET A 1 8.16 -35.78 -18.16
CA MET A 1 7.86 -34.35 -18.07
C MET A 1 9.17 -33.55 -18.16
N ASN A 2 9.34 -32.73 -19.19
CA ASN A 2 10.50 -31.84 -19.28
C ASN A 2 10.26 -30.69 -18.28
N THR A 3 10.86 -30.79 -17.11
CA THR A 3 10.88 -29.64 -16.18
C THR A 3 11.65 -28.50 -16.85
N LYS A 4 10.96 -27.46 -17.28
CA LYS A 4 11.60 -26.19 -17.69
C LYS A 4 12.34 -25.66 -16.45
N LYS A 5 13.66 -25.73 -16.45
CA LYS A 5 14.47 -25.13 -15.38
C LYS A 5 14.39 -23.63 -15.50
N LEU A 6 14.22 -22.98 -14.35
CA LEU A 6 14.25 -21.51 -14.24
C LEU A 6 15.58 -20.99 -14.79
N LYS A 7 15.55 -19.95 -15.62
CA LYS A 7 16.74 -19.30 -16.20
C LYS A 7 17.57 -18.63 -15.10
N THR A 8 18.87 -18.56 -15.29
CA THR A 8 19.73 -17.68 -14.52
C THR A 8 19.68 -16.25 -15.06
N ARG A 9 20.09 -15.26 -14.28
CA ARG A 9 20.05 -13.83 -14.67
C ARG A 9 20.77 -13.55 -15.98
N ASP A 10 21.93 -14.17 -16.22
CA ASP A 10 22.70 -14.04 -17.45
C ASP A 10 22.01 -14.60 -18.69
N GLN A 11 21.08 -15.55 -18.54
CA GLN A 11 20.29 -16.13 -19.61
C GLN A 11 19.04 -15.29 -19.99
N ILE A 12 18.71 -14.26 -19.23
CA ILE A 12 17.67 -13.29 -19.59
C ILE A 12 18.28 -12.28 -20.58
N ASP A 13 17.57 -12.00 -21.67
CA ASP A 13 17.98 -10.99 -22.65
C ASP A 13 18.08 -9.62 -21.99
N SER A 14 19.10 -8.84 -22.35
CA SER A 14 19.36 -7.50 -21.80
C SER A 14 18.19 -6.53 -21.98
N LYS A 15 17.42 -6.65 -23.05
CA LYS A 15 16.24 -5.80 -23.31
C LYS A 15 15.11 -5.97 -22.26
N TYR A 16 15.16 -7.04 -21.49
CA TYR A 16 14.18 -7.34 -20.42
C TYR A 16 14.76 -7.12 -19.02
N LYS A 17 15.89 -6.48 -18.92
CA LYS A 17 16.52 -6.11 -17.65
C LYS A 17 16.48 -4.61 -17.47
N TRP A 18 16.29 -4.19 -16.24
CA TRP A 18 16.43 -2.78 -15.90
C TRP A 18 17.88 -2.29 -16.02
N ASN A 19 18.04 -0.99 -16.27
CA ASN A 19 19.35 -0.32 -16.41
C ASN A 19 19.77 0.29 -15.06
N ILE A 20 20.00 -0.55 -14.05
CA ILE A 20 20.36 -0.09 -12.71
C ILE A 20 21.78 0.53 -12.66
N GLU A 21 22.64 0.17 -13.60
CA GLU A 21 23.98 0.76 -13.76
C GLU A 21 23.93 2.28 -14.00
N ALA A 22 22.83 2.79 -14.56
CA ALA A 22 22.62 4.23 -14.70
C ALA A 22 22.57 4.98 -13.35
N MET A 23 22.18 4.30 -12.27
CA MET A 23 22.15 4.88 -10.92
C MET A 23 23.56 5.05 -10.34
N ILE A 24 24.36 3.99 -10.36
CA ILE A 24 25.77 3.98 -9.91
C ILE A 24 26.60 3.25 -10.94
N PRO A 25 27.27 3.98 -11.85
CA PRO A 25 28.07 3.36 -12.92
C PRO A 25 29.33 2.63 -12.44
N ASP A 26 29.87 3.02 -11.29
CA ASP A 26 31.06 2.43 -10.70
C ASP A 26 30.83 2.06 -9.23
N GLU A 27 30.60 0.79 -8.96
CA GLU A 27 30.39 0.27 -7.60
C GLU A 27 31.62 0.44 -6.67
N SER A 28 32.80 0.62 -7.22
CA SER A 28 34.03 0.71 -6.41
C SER A 28 34.05 1.91 -5.48
N VAL A 29 33.26 2.94 -5.78
CA VAL A 29 33.16 4.17 -4.98
C VAL A 29 32.28 4.00 -3.74
N ILE A 30 31.38 3.00 -3.70
CA ILE A 30 30.34 2.86 -2.67
C ILE A 30 30.92 2.78 -1.26
N SER A 31 31.92 1.93 -1.04
CA SER A 31 32.48 1.74 0.31
C SER A 31 33.13 3.03 0.84
N GLY A 32 33.84 3.76 -0.02
CA GLY A 32 34.43 5.05 0.35
C GLY A 32 33.38 6.14 0.62
N GLU A 33 32.30 6.14 -0.15
CA GLU A 33 31.20 7.09 0.02
C GLU A 33 30.43 6.82 1.33
N LEU A 34 30.14 5.57 1.67
CA LEU A 34 29.50 5.22 2.94
C LEU A 34 30.32 5.66 4.17
N GLU A 35 31.66 5.51 4.11
CA GLU A 35 32.55 5.99 5.17
C GLU A 35 32.57 7.53 5.24
N THR A 36 32.47 8.22 4.10
CA THR A 36 32.39 9.68 4.03
C THR A 36 31.07 10.16 4.64
N ILE A 37 29.95 9.60 4.22
CA ILE A 37 28.60 9.92 4.74
C ILE A 37 28.55 9.75 6.26
N LYS A 38 29.11 8.67 6.79
CA LYS A 38 29.15 8.41 8.23
C LYS A 38 29.90 9.50 9.00
N LYS A 39 31.07 9.92 8.49
CA LYS A 39 31.87 11.00 9.11
C LYS A 39 31.16 12.35 9.03
N GLU A 40 30.53 12.65 7.90
CA GLU A 40 29.77 13.89 7.73
C GLU A 40 28.54 13.91 8.66
N ALA A 41 27.85 12.78 8.86
CA ALA A 41 26.77 12.70 9.84
C ALA A 41 27.24 12.87 11.30
N GLU A 42 28.42 12.34 11.65
CA GLU A 42 29.03 12.59 12.96
C GLU A 42 29.35 14.09 13.12
N ALA A 43 29.99 14.73 12.12
CA ALA A 43 30.27 16.17 12.12
C ALA A 43 29.00 17.02 12.17
N TYR A 44 27.95 16.63 11.43
CA TYR A 44 26.63 17.27 11.48
C TYR A 44 26.07 17.31 12.91
N GLY A 45 26.15 16.20 13.66
CA GLY A 45 25.75 16.16 15.06
C GLY A 45 26.56 17.11 15.94
N GLU A 46 27.88 17.21 15.72
CA GLU A 46 28.76 18.12 16.47
C GLU A 46 28.50 19.59 16.13
N ASP A 47 28.21 19.92 14.88
CA ASP A 47 28.06 21.29 14.39
C ASP A 47 26.68 21.90 14.73
N PHE A 48 25.61 21.08 14.73
CA PHE A 48 24.23 21.59 14.85
C PHE A 48 23.53 21.25 16.18
N ALA A 49 23.91 20.18 16.88
CA ALA A 49 23.23 19.83 18.14
C ALA A 49 23.39 20.93 19.20
N GLY A 50 22.29 21.36 19.79
CA GLY A 50 22.22 22.46 20.74
C GLY A 50 22.25 23.86 20.12
N ARG A 51 22.32 23.95 18.79
CA ARG A 51 22.46 25.19 18.04
C ARG A 51 21.47 25.35 16.87
N LEU A 52 20.64 24.35 16.61
CA LEU A 52 19.78 24.26 15.43
C LEU A 52 18.92 25.51 15.19
N THR A 53 18.41 26.10 16.26
CA THR A 53 17.51 27.27 16.22
C THR A 53 18.20 28.56 16.67
N GLU A 54 19.54 28.61 16.73
CA GLU A 54 20.32 29.77 17.11
C GLU A 54 20.16 30.95 16.13
N SER A 55 20.07 30.60 14.82
CA SER A 55 19.80 31.59 13.76
C SER A 55 19.07 30.92 12.58
N ALA A 56 18.46 31.74 11.73
CA ALA A 56 17.84 31.30 10.49
C ALA A 56 18.83 30.65 9.52
N ASP A 57 20.05 31.21 9.43
CA ASP A 57 21.12 30.68 8.60
C ASP A 57 21.59 29.29 9.08
N THR A 58 21.69 29.11 10.39
CA THR A 58 22.04 27.82 11.01
C THR A 58 20.96 26.76 10.69
N LEU A 59 19.70 27.15 10.84
CA LEU A 59 18.58 26.27 10.52
C LEU A 59 18.56 25.87 9.04
N LEU A 60 18.78 26.83 8.14
CA LEU A 60 18.84 26.55 6.70
C LEU A 60 20.01 25.61 6.36
N ALA A 61 21.20 25.87 6.89
CA ALA A 61 22.37 25.03 6.67
C ALA A 61 22.14 23.60 7.16
N ALA A 62 21.52 23.45 8.35
CA ALA A 62 21.20 22.14 8.90
C ALA A 62 20.21 21.34 8.03
N PHE A 63 19.18 21.98 7.47
CA PHE A 63 18.28 21.32 6.53
C PHE A 63 19.00 20.86 5.25
N GLN A 64 19.80 21.76 4.65
CA GLN A 64 20.49 21.49 3.41
C GLN A 64 21.52 20.36 3.55
N GLU A 65 22.31 20.36 4.61
CA GLU A 65 23.33 19.33 4.85
C GLU A 65 22.68 17.99 5.21
N ARG A 66 21.61 17.99 5.99
CA ARG A 66 20.82 16.79 6.27
C ARG A 66 20.28 16.16 4.99
N ASP A 67 19.67 16.97 4.13
CA ASP A 67 19.10 16.51 2.86
C ASP A 67 20.18 15.94 1.93
N ASP A 68 21.38 16.55 1.86
CA ASP A 68 22.49 16.03 1.07
C ASP A 68 22.99 14.67 1.57
N ILE A 69 23.19 14.53 2.88
CA ILE A 69 23.62 13.27 3.51
C ILE A 69 22.61 12.15 3.23
N TRP A 70 21.33 12.39 3.48
CA TRP A 70 20.29 11.39 3.26
C TRP A 70 20.12 11.04 1.78
N ARG A 71 20.15 12.01 0.88
CA ARG A 71 20.01 11.83 -0.57
C ARG A 71 21.09 10.91 -1.14
N ARG A 72 22.34 11.09 -0.70
CA ARG A 72 23.46 10.22 -1.11
C ARG A 72 23.36 8.82 -0.51
N LEU A 73 23.00 8.71 0.77
CA LEU A 73 22.84 7.43 1.44
C LEU A 73 21.68 6.61 0.85
N GLU A 74 20.54 7.26 0.62
CA GLU A 74 19.37 6.66 -0.01
C GLU A 74 19.72 6.04 -1.37
N LYS A 75 20.47 6.78 -2.20
CA LYS A 75 20.89 6.31 -3.52
C LYS A 75 21.71 5.02 -3.45
N ILE A 76 22.64 4.93 -2.51
CA ILE A 76 23.45 3.73 -2.32
C ILE A 76 22.61 2.57 -1.78
N TYR A 77 21.74 2.83 -0.83
CA TYR A 77 20.85 1.81 -0.25
C TYR A 77 19.92 1.23 -1.31
N VAL A 78 19.26 2.08 -2.10
CA VAL A 78 18.35 1.67 -3.16
C VAL A 78 19.09 0.83 -4.20
N TYR A 79 20.27 1.26 -4.62
CA TYR A 79 21.12 0.49 -5.53
C TYR A 79 21.44 -0.90 -4.96
N ALA A 80 21.95 -0.97 -3.73
CA ALA A 80 22.33 -2.23 -3.08
C ALA A 80 21.13 -3.18 -2.96
N ARG A 81 19.97 -2.65 -2.55
CA ARG A 81 18.73 -3.40 -2.40
C ARG A 81 18.25 -3.97 -3.73
N MET A 82 18.22 -3.17 -4.79
CA MET A 82 17.75 -3.61 -6.10
C MET A 82 18.70 -4.61 -6.75
N ARG A 83 20.01 -4.47 -6.57
CA ARG A 83 21.00 -5.48 -6.96
C ARG A 83 20.80 -6.81 -6.25
N ARG A 84 20.49 -6.76 -4.96
CA ARG A 84 20.13 -7.96 -4.20
C ARG A 84 18.86 -8.61 -4.73
N ASP A 85 17.84 -7.80 -5.10
CA ASP A 85 16.56 -8.31 -5.59
C ASP A 85 16.66 -8.98 -6.97
N GLU A 86 17.69 -8.69 -7.78
CA GLU A 86 18.02 -9.43 -9.01
C GLU A 86 18.39 -10.89 -8.73
N ASN A 87 19.08 -11.14 -7.61
CA ASN A 87 19.48 -12.48 -7.16
C ASN A 87 19.79 -12.46 -5.67
N ASN A 88 18.84 -12.84 -4.84
CA ASN A 88 18.98 -12.87 -3.39
C ASN A 88 20.06 -13.86 -2.87
N ALA A 89 20.57 -14.77 -3.71
CA ALA A 89 21.67 -15.65 -3.36
C ALA A 89 23.05 -15.02 -3.53
N GLU A 90 23.14 -13.80 -4.10
CA GLU A 90 24.41 -13.09 -4.31
C GLU A 90 24.88 -12.42 -3.01
N THR A 91 25.85 -13.03 -2.36
CA THR A 91 26.34 -12.61 -1.03
C THR A 91 26.96 -11.20 -1.02
N LYS A 92 27.50 -10.74 -2.14
CA LYS A 92 28.04 -9.39 -2.30
C LYS A 92 26.99 -8.32 -1.99
N TYR A 93 25.81 -8.46 -2.56
CA TYR A 93 24.74 -7.46 -2.41
C TYR A 93 23.96 -7.61 -1.10
N GLN A 94 23.93 -8.82 -0.53
CA GLN A 94 23.48 -9.00 0.85
C GLN A 94 24.36 -8.20 1.82
N ALA A 95 25.69 -8.38 1.74
CA ALA A 95 26.64 -7.66 2.59
C ALA A 95 26.60 -6.14 2.37
N MET A 96 26.44 -5.68 1.11
CA MET A 96 26.32 -4.26 0.80
C MET A 96 25.05 -3.65 1.42
N THR A 97 23.91 -4.35 1.34
CA THR A 97 22.65 -3.90 1.96
C THR A 97 22.79 -3.81 3.49
N ASP A 98 23.43 -4.79 4.12
CA ASP A 98 23.65 -4.79 5.58
C ASP A 98 24.60 -3.64 6.00
N GLN A 99 25.63 -3.36 5.20
CA GLN A 99 26.51 -2.21 5.43
C GLN A 99 25.72 -0.89 5.34
N CYS A 100 24.86 -0.72 4.33
CA CYS A 100 23.98 0.45 4.21
C CYS A 100 23.07 0.59 5.45
N ASN A 101 22.44 -0.49 5.91
CA ASN A 101 21.58 -0.47 7.10
C ASN A 101 22.34 0.02 8.34
N SER A 102 23.60 -0.42 8.49
CA SER A 102 24.47 0.02 9.61
C SER A 102 24.78 1.53 9.53
N VAL A 103 25.02 2.06 8.32
CA VAL A 103 25.27 3.49 8.12
C VAL A 103 23.97 4.30 8.34
N ILE A 104 22.82 3.81 7.85
CA ILE A 104 21.50 4.42 8.10
C ILE A 104 21.24 4.56 9.60
N ALA A 105 21.52 3.53 10.39
CA ALA A 105 21.37 3.59 11.84
C ALA A 105 22.30 4.64 12.48
N ALA A 106 23.56 4.75 12.03
CA ALA A 106 24.51 5.73 12.52
C ALA A 106 24.08 7.17 12.17
N VAL A 107 23.67 7.41 10.90
CA VAL A 107 23.18 8.73 10.45
C VAL A 107 21.93 9.13 11.23
N SER A 108 20.97 8.23 11.40
CA SER A 108 19.75 8.46 12.17
C SER A 108 20.07 8.85 13.62
N ALA A 109 21.02 8.18 14.25
CA ALA A 109 21.45 8.49 15.62
C ALA A 109 22.10 9.87 15.73
N SER A 110 22.97 10.23 14.77
CA SER A 110 23.63 11.55 14.75
C SER A 110 22.65 12.72 14.54
N MET A 111 21.52 12.48 13.88
CA MET A 111 20.51 13.49 13.55
C MET A 111 19.29 13.47 14.50
N ALA A 112 19.27 12.61 15.52
CA ALA A 112 18.13 12.43 16.42
C ALA A 112 17.73 13.69 17.20
N PHE A 113 18.65 14.64 17.38
CA PHE A 113 18.39 15.92 18.06
C PHE A 113 17.50 16.88 17.24
N PHE A 114 17.44 16.72 15.91
CA PHE A 114 16.87 17.70 14.98
C PHE A 114 15.41 18.07 15.31
N THR A 115 14.51 17.09 15.32
CA THR A 115 13.09 17.34 15.59
C THR A 115 12.84 17.88 17.01
N PRO A 116 13.40 17.31 18.10
CA PRO A 116 13.24 17.88 19.43
C PRO A 116 13.73 19.34 19.55
N GLU A 117 14.85 19.69 18.94
CA GLU A 117 15.36 21.04 18.99
C GLU A 117 14.51 22.02 18.16
N LEU A 118 14.09 21.63 16.97
CA LEU A 118 13.15 22.42 16.16
C LEU A 118 11.89 22.75 16.96
N LEU A 119 11.31 21.76 17.64
CA LEU A 119 10.11 21.90 18.45
C LEU A 119 10.33 22.69 19.77
N SER A 120 11.56 22.82 20.23
CA SER A 120 11.89 23.65 21.42
C SER A 120 11.72 25.12 21.14
N ALA A 121 11.89 25.57 19.91
CA ALA A 121 11.70 26.97 19.54
C ALA A 121 10.21 27.36 19.54
N SER A 122 9.94 28.66 19.61
CA SER A 122 8.57 29.17 19.42
C SER A 122 8.21 29.17 17.95
N GLU A 123 6.95 28.87 17.64
CA GLU A 123 6.42 28.90 16.26
C GLU A 123 6.65 30.30 15.64
N GLU A 124 6.43 31.37 16.40
CA GLU A 124 6.66 32.74 15.95
C GLU A 124 8.13 32.97 15.51
N THR A 125 9.09 32.44 16.26
CA THR A 125 10.52 32.55 15.90
C THR A 125 10.83 31.81 14.61
N ILE A 126 10.33 30.58 14.47
CA ILE A 126 10.57 29.77 13.29
C ILE A 126 9.90 30.35 12.03
N LEU A 127 8.67 30.85 12.15
CA LEU A 127 8.00 31.53 11.03
C LEU A 127 8.74 32.82 10.64
N ALA A 128 9.25 33.60 11.60
CA ALA A 128 10.07 34.77 11.31
C ALA A 128 11.38 34.40 10.57
N TYR A 129 12.01 33.27 10.93
CA TYR A 129 13.18 32.76 10.21
C TYR A 129 12.84 32.39 8.76
N ILE A 130 11.74 31.68 8.54
CA ILE A 130 11.28 31.28 7.19
C ILE A 130 10.99 32.52 6.34
N ASP A 131 10.31 33.52 6.89
CA ASP A 131 9.94 34.74 6.16
C ASP A 131 11.14 35.65 5.85
N ALA A 132 12.19 35.60 6.65
CA ALA A 132 13.36 36.49 6.52
C ALA A 132 14.51 35.88 5.69
N THR A 133 14.55 34.53 5.52
CA THR A 133 15.72 33.85 4.96
C THR A 133 15.40 33.16 3.66
N PRO A 134 15.86 33.66 2.51
CA PRO A 134 15.72 32.99 1.22
C PRO A 134 16.26 31.56 1.27
N GLY A 135 15.44 30.60 0.81
CA GLY A 135 15.75 29.17 0.82
C GLY A 135 15.07 28.38 1.95
N LEU A 136 14.72 29.02 3.08
CA LEU A 136 13.93 28.35 4.12
C LEU A 136 12.46 28.18 3.74
N GLU A 137 11.93 28.98 2.83
CA GLU A 137 10.56 28.85 2.33
C GLU A 137 10.29 27.47 1.71
N ILE A 138 11.32 26.83 1.16
CA ILE A 138 11.23 25.45 0.63
C ILE A 138 10.80 24.47 1.73
N TYR A 139 11.26 24.68 2.96
CA TYR A 139 11.00 23.82 4.10
C TYR A 139 9.75 24.20 4.89
N ARG A 140 9.02 25.25 4.48
CA ARG A 140 7.88 25.80 5.23
C ARG A 140 6.86 24.73 5.60
N PHE A 141 6.39 23.94 4.64
CA PHE A 141 5.39 22.91 4.90
C PHE A 141 5.91 21.86 5.89
N ALA A 142 7.10 21.30 5.65
CA ALA A 142 7.70 20.29 6.54
C ALA A 142 7.91 20.80 7.96
N ILE A 143 8.35 22.05 8.11
CA ILE A 143 8.50 22.70 9.42
C ILE A 143 7.14 22.89 10.09
N CYS A 144 6.16 23.47 9.39
CA CYS A 144 4.82 23.72 9.94
C CYS A 144 4.12 22.41 10.33
N ASP A 145 4.24 21.36 9.53
CA ASP A 145 3.66 20.05 9.85
C ASP A 145 4.34 19.42 11.09
N THR A 146 5.68 19.54 11.20
CA THR A 146 6.39 19.12 12.41
C THR A 146 5.91 19.93 13.62
N MET A 147 5.77 21.25 13.50
CA MET A 147 5.29 22.12 14.59
C MET A 147 3.84 21.82 15.00
N ARG A 148 2.97 21.43 14.07
CA ARG A 148 1.60 21.00 14.34
C ARG A 148 1.55 19.85 15.34
N GLN A 149 2.51 18.94 15.28
CA GLN A 149 2.58 17.78 16.18
C GLN A 149 3.07 18.13 17.60
N LYS A 150 3.53 19.36 17.84
CA LYS A 150 4.11 19.80 19.12
C LYS A 150 3.22 19.53 20.34
N ALA A 151 1.90 19.65 20.20
CA ALA A 151 0.93 19.38 21.28
C ALA A 151 0.95 17.91 21.76
N HIS A 152 1.43 17.00 20.93
CA HIS A 152 1.46 15.55 21.13
C HIS A 152 2.87 15.02 21.43
N ILE A 153 3.86 15.90 21.49
CA ILE A 153 5.23 15.56 21.86
C ILE A 153 5.42 15.85 23.35
N LEU A 154 6.03 14.92 24.03
CA LEU A 154 6.24 14.95 25.47
C LEU A 154 7.59 15.58 25.82
N THR A 155 7.89 15.66 27.13
CA THR A 155 9.22 16.07 27.56
C THR A 155 10.29 15.08 27.13
N GLN A 156 11.53 15.53 26.99
CA GLN A 156 12.65 14.67 26.58
C GLN A 156 12.78 13.41 27.46
N ALA A 157 12.53 13.54 28.77
CA ALA A 157 12.62 12.42 29.71
C ALA A 157 11.49 11.39 29.44
N GLU A 158 10.28 11.84 29.16
CA GLU A 158 9.13 11.00 28.83
C GLU A 158 9.33 10.32 27.48
N GLU A 159 9.79 11.05 26.45
CA GLU A 159 10.11 10.48 25.13
C GLU A 159 11.21 9.41 25.22
N ASN A 160 12.24 9.62 26.03
CA ASN A 160 13.28 8.63 26.26
C ASN A 160 12.74 7.35 26.92
N ILE A 161 11.77 7.46 27.84
CA ILE A 161 11.11 6.30 28.45
C ILE A 161 10.30 5.56 27.39
N LEU A 162 9.48 6.26 26.59
CA LEU A 162 8.68 5.64 25.54
C LEU A 162 9.55 4.97 24.47
N ALA A 163 10.66 5.60 24.10
CA ALA A 163 11.61 5.00 23.16
C ALA A 163 12.21 3.68 23.68
N GLN A 164 12.56 3.61 24.97
CA GLN A 164 13.02 2.35 25.58
C GLN A 164 11.93 1.29 25.69
N MET A 165 10.67 1.70 25.81
CA MET A 165 9.51 0.79 25.85
C MET A 165 9.08 0.30 24.46
N SER A 166 9.51 0.93 23.38
CA SER A 166 9.03 0.62 22.01
C SER A 166 9.30 -0.83 21.61
N GLU A 167 10.42 -1.40 22.01
CA GLU A 167 10.73 -2.82 21.79
C GLU A 167 9.72 -3.76 22.47
N ILE A 168 9.26 -3.39 23.67
CA ILE A 168 8.27 -4.18 24.42
C ILE A 168 6.88 -4.01 23.83
N THR A 169 6.52 -2.80 23.44
CA THR A 169 5.19 -2.51 22.86
C THR A 169 4.99 -3.11 21.48
N GLY A 170 6.07 -3.34 20.72
CA GLY A 170 6.05 -4.06 19.44
C GLY A 170 5.91 -5.58 19.55
N ALA A 171 6.10 -6.15 20.75
CA ALA A 171 6.13 -7.60 20.94
C ALA A 171 4.82 -8.32 20.55
N THR A 172 3.66 -7.66 20.62
CA THR A 172 2.38 -8.24 20.22
C THR A 172 2.32 -8.57 18.74
N ASN A 173 2.84 -7.69 17.90
CA ASN A 173 2.96 -7.91 16.45
C ASN A 173 3.98 -9.02 16.16
N ASP A 174 5.11 -9.04 16.86
CA ASP A 174 6.14 -10.07 16.72
C ASP A 174 5.60 -11.46 17.10
N ILE A 175 4.90 -11.58 18.23
CA ILE A 175 4.26 -12.83 18.67
C ILE A 175 3.26 -13.31 17.61
N PHE A 176 2.41 -12.41 17.09
CA PHE A 176 1.48 -12.76 16.02
C PHE A 176 2.23 -13.21 14.76
N THR A 177 3.29 -12.51 14.36
CA THR A 177 4.10 -12.84 13.18
C THR A 177 4.74 -14.23 13.30
N MET A 178 5.32 -14.56 14.44
CA MET A 178 5.89 -15.89 14.68
C MET A 178 4.81 -16.97 14.65
N LEU A 179 3.72 -16.76 15.36
CA LEU A 179 2.60 -17.70 15.38
C LEU A 179 2.01 -17.90 13.96
N ASN A 180 1.74 -16.81 13.23
CA ASN A 180 1.09 -16.84 11.94
C ASN A 180 1.99 -17.41 10.82
N ASN A 181 3.29 -17.05 10.82
CA ASN A 181 4.18 -17.37 9.70
C ASN A 181 5.05 -18.60 9.94
N ALA A 182 5.27 -18.99 11.21
CA ALA A 182 6.18 -20.08 11.55
C ALA A 182 5.46 -21.27 12.20
N ASP A 183 4.58 -21.02 13.17
CA ASP A 183 4.06 -22.09 14.03
C ASP A 183 2.77 -22.71 13.51
N ILE A 184 1.85 -21.88 12.94
CA ILE A 184 0.54 -22.35 12.49
C ILE A 184 0.67 -23.35 11.35
N LYS A 185 -0.12 -24.44 11.41
CA LYS A 185 -0.19 -25.48 10.39
C LYS A 185 -1.67 -25.71 10.04
N PHE A 186 -1.97 -25.70 8.75
CA PHE A 186 -3.34 -25.88 8.28
C PHE A 186 -3.67 -27.34 7.93
N GLY A 187 -2.67 -28.24 7.96
CA GLY A 187 -2.85 -29.64 7.57
C GLY A 187 -2.90 -29.84 6.05
N THR A 188 -3.50 -30.94 5.64
CA THR A 188 -3.59 -31.36 4.23
C THR A 188 -5.03 -31.49 3.77
N ILE A 189 -5.26 -31.29 2.49
CA ILE A 189 -6.53 -31.57 1.81
C ILE A 189 -6.29 -32.43 0.57
N ILE A 190 -7.34 -33.01 0.03
CA ILE A 190 -7.28 -33.58 -1.33
C ILE A 190 -7.59 -32.45 -2.31
N ASP A 191 -6.69 -32.21 -3.24
CA ASP A 191 -6.82 -31.18 -4.27
C ASP A 191 -7.64 -31.64 -5.50
N GLU A 192 -7.74 -30.79 -6.54
CA GLU A 192 -8.51 -31.10 -7.77
C GLU A 192 -7.95 -32.28 -8.55
N ASP A 193 -6.67 -32.58 -8.42
CA ASP A 193 -6.00 -33.70 -9.10
C ASP A 193 -6.14 -35.02 -8.32
N GLY A 194 -6.72 -34.95 -7.11
CA GLY A 194 -6.88 -36.08 -6.19
C GLY A 194 -5.64 -36.35 -5.34
N ASP A 195 -4.68 -35.43 -5.33
CA ASP A 195 -3.45 -35.52 -4.55
C ASP A 195 -3.63 -34.94 -3.14
N GLU A 196 -2.97 -35.56 -2.15
CA GLU A 196 -2.90 -35.00 -0.79
C GLU A 196 -1.90 -33.85 -0.76
N THR A 197 -2.40 -32.62 -0.56
CA THR A 197 -1.62 -31.39 -0.65
C THR A 197 -1.69 -30.59 0.66
N GLU A 198 -0.53 -30.16 1.18
CA GLU A 198 -0.46 -29.28 2.35
C GLU A 198 -1.04 -27.89 2.03
N VAL A 199 -1.93 -27.40 2.91
CA VAL A 199 -2.47 -26.03 2.82
C VAL A 199 -1.49 -25.08 3.47
N THR A 200 -1.16 -23.99 2.77
CA THR A 200 -0.25 -22.93 3.21
C THR A 200 -0.87 -21.56 2.94
N HIS A 201 -0.30 -20.48 3.53
CA HIS A 201 -0.69 -19.11 3.16
C HIS A 201 -0.54 -18.84 1.66
N GLY A 202 0.50 -19.41 1.04
CA GLY A 202 0.82 -19.17 -0.36
C GLY A 202 -0.13 -19.85 -1.36
N ASN A 203 -0.73 -20.99 -1.00
CA ASN A 203 -1.62 -21.72 -1.91
C ASN A 203 -3.11 -21.66 -1.50
N PHE A 204 -3.43 -21.05 -0.35
CA PHE A 204 -4.82 -20.95 0.12
C PHE A 204 -5.76 -20.31 -0.90
N ILE A 205 -5.37 -19.17 -1.47
CA ILE A 205 -6.21 -18.48 -2.47
C ILE A 205 -6.42 -19.34 -3.70
N LYS A 206 -5.38 -20.06 -4.18
CA LYS A 206 -5.53 -21.00 -5.30
C LYS A 206 -6.61 -22.05 -5.03
N PHE A 207 -6.65 -22.62 -3.81
CA PHE A 207 -7.71 -23.56 -3.44
C PHE A 207 -9.08 -22.89 -3.32
N MET A 208 -9.13 -21.65 -2.84
CA MET A 208 -10.40 -20.89 -2.75
C MET A 208 -10.96 -20.50 -4.13
N GLU A 209 -10.11 -20.41 -5.16
CA GLU A 209 -10.49 -20.17 -6.55
C GLU A 209 -10.84 -21.45 -7.31
N SER A 210 -10.61 -22.64 -6.72
CA SER A 210 -10.92 -23.93 -7.34
C SER A 210 -12.38 -24.03 -7.75
N HIS A 211 -12.65 -24.62 -8.93
CA HIS A 211 -14.00 -24.93 -9.36
C HIS A 211 -14.62 -26.12 -8.61
N ASP A 212 -13.78 -26.97 -8.00
CA ASP A 212 -14.24 -28.03 -7.09
C ASP A 212 -14.64 -27.42 -5.73
N ARG A 213 -15.92 -27.52 -5.42
CA ARG A 213 -16.49 -26.95 -4.20
C ARG A 213 -15.98 -27.61 -2.93
N ASP A 214 -15.71 -28.92 -2.97
CA ASP A 214 -15.21 -29.65 -1.82
C ASP A 214 -13.75 -29.26 -1.51
N VAL A 215 -12.94 -29.00 -2.54
CA VAL A 215 -11.59 -28.46 -2.38
C VAL A 215 -11.65 -27.09 -1.68
N ARG A 216 -12.50 -26.15 -2.16
CA ARG A 216 -12.66 -24.83 -1.50
C ARG A 216 -13.09 -24.96 -0.06
N LYS A 217 -14.12 -25.77 0.20
CA LYS A 217 -14.65 -25.98 1.56
C LYS A 217 -13.61 -26.59 2.49
N ASN A 218 -12.88 -27.59 2.02
CA ASN A 218 -11.87 -28.27 2.85
C ASN A 218 -10.68 -27.33 3.16
N ALA A 219 -10.19 -26.57 2.18
CA ALA A 219 -9.15 -25.59 2.39
C ALA A 219 -9.59 -24.46 3.36
N TYR A 220 -10.81 -23.96 3.18
CA TYR A 220 -11.42 -22.97 4.04
C TYR A 220 -11.49 -23.45 5.50
N ASN A 221 -12.07 -24.62 5.74
CA ASN A 221 -12.17 -25.19 7.07
C ASN A 221 -10.78 -25.45 7.67
N ALA A 222 -9.85 -26.03 6.91
CA ALA A 222 -8.50 -26.31 7.38
C ALA A 222 -7.80 -25.05 7.92
N VAL A 223 -7.91 -23.93 7.18
CA VAL A 223 -7.32 -22.66 7.60
C VAL A 223 -8.03 -22.10 8.84
N TYR A 224 -9.35 -22.00 8.84
CA TYR A 224 -10.06 -21.36 9.96
C TYR A 224 -10.14 -22.21 11.22
N ASP A 225 -10.12 -23.54 11.10
CA ASP A 225 -10.02 -24.43 12.26
C ASP A 225 -8.64 -24.27 12.96
N ALA A 226 -7.56 -24.08 12.21
CA ALA A 226 -6.25 -23.80 12.79
C ALA A 226 -6.24 -22.47 13.57
N TYR A 227 -6.84 -21.41 13.03
CA TYR A 227 -6.99 -20.13 13.77
C TYR A 227 -7.90 -20.28 15.00
N LYS A 228 -8.97 -21.05 14.90
CA LYS A 228 -9.87 -21.37 16.01
C LYS A 228 -9.14 -22.05 17.17
N GLU A 229 -8.25 -22.98 16.89
CA GLU A 229 -7.44 -23.65 17.92
C GLU A 229 -6.53 -22.68 18.68
N LEU A 230 -6.05 -21.64 18.01
CA LEU A 230 -5.13 -20.62 18.55
C LEU A 230 -5.83 -19.34 18.99
N ILE A 231 -7.15 -19.27 18.92
CA ILE A 231 -7.91 -18.02 19.03
C ILE A 231 -7.66 -17.25 20.32
N ASN A 232 -7.48 -17.94 21.45
CA ASN A 232 -7.23 -17.29 22.72
C ASN A 232 -5.87 -16.57 22.76
N THR A 233 -4.84 -17.15 22.15
CA THR A 233 -3.51 -16.54 22.08
C THR A 233 -3.54 -15.34 21.15
N ILE A 234 -4.16 -15.48 19.98
CA ILE A 234 -4.28 -14.38 18.99
C ILE A 234 -5.14 -13.26 19.57
N ALA A 235 -6.26 -13.59 20.23
CA ALA A 235 -7.11 -12.61 20.89
C ALA A 235 -6.36 -11.82 21.98
N SER A 236 -5.52 -12.51 22.74
CA SER A 236 -4.69 -11.85 23.76
C SER A 236 -3.67 -10.91 23.10
N ALA A 237 -2.98 -11.35 22.06
CA ALA A 237 -2.02 -10.51 21.32
C ALA A 237 -2.70 -9.27 20.74
N TYR A 238 -3.82 -9.44 20.04
CA TYR A 238 -4.56 -8.31 19.45
C TYR A 238 -5.13 -7.36 20.52
N ASN A 239 -5.70 -7.88 21.61
CA ASN A 239 -6.19 -7.04 22.71
C ASN A 239 -5.07 -6.15 23.30
N TYR A 240 -3.87 -6.70 23.49
CA TYR A 240 -2.75 -5.90 24.00
C TYR A 240 -2.18 -4.95 22.94
N ASN A 241 -2.22 -5.30 21.66
CA ASN A 241 -1.88 -4.38 20.58
C ASN A 241 -2.81 -3.16 20.59
N THR A 242 -4.14 -3.39 20.57
CA THR A 242 -5.14 -2.32 20.63
C THR A 242 -5.02 -1.47 21.91
N LYS A 243 -4.69 -2.11 23.04
CA LYS A 243 -4.39 -1.36 24.28
C LYS A 243 -3.15 -0.48 24.15
N THR A 244 -2.12 -0.96 23.46
CA THR A 244 -0.91 -0.15 23.21
C THR A 244 -1.26 1.10 22.41
N ASP A 245 -2.07 0.98 21.37
CA ASP A 245 -2.51 2.10 20.54
C ASP A 245 -3.31 3.11 21.36
N VAL A 246 -4.31 2.65 22.12
CA VAL A 246 -5.15 3.51 22.99
C VAL A 246 -4.34 4.18 24.10
N VAL A 247 -3.44 3.46 24.74
CA VAL A 247 -2.59 4.03 25.81
C VAL A 247 -1.60 5.04 25.24
N SER A 248 -0.98 4.73 24.10
CA SER A 248 -0.06 5.65 23.40
C SER A 248 -0.75 6.93 22.97
N ALA A 249 -1.96 6.84 22.40
CA ALA A 249 -2.78 8.01 22.05
C ALA A 249 -3.10 8.86 23.28
N ARG A 250 -3.49 8.24 24.39
CA ARG A 250 -3.79 8.94 25.64
C ARG A 250 -2.56 9.64 26.23
N ILE A 251 -1.41 8.95 26.27
CA ILE A 251 -0.14 9.53 26.75
C ILE A 251 0.23 10.75 25.90
N ARG A 252 0.06 10.65 24.59
CA ARG A 252 0.32 11.74 23.63
C ARG A 252 -0.80 12.77 23.53
N LYS A 253 -1.82 12.69 24.38
CA LYS A 253 -2.94 13.65 24.48
C LYS A 253 -3.81 13.74 23.24
N TYR A 254 -3.94 12.66 22.48
CA TYR A 254 -4.97 12.54 21.46
C TYR A 254 -6.32 12.16 22.08
N GLU A 255 -7.41 12.54 21.41
CA GLU A 255 -8.77 12.23 21.86
C GLU A 255 -9.09 10.73 21.77
N SER A 256 -8.49 10.03 20.79
CA SER A 256 -8.67 8.61 20.55
C SER A 256 -7.47 8.01 19.81
N ALA A 257 -7.36 6.69 19.79
CA ALA A 257 -6.36 5.99 18.98
C ALA A 257 -6.55 6.30 17.48
N ARG A 258 -7.80 6.38 17.00
CA ARG A 258 -8.11 6.79 15.63
C ARG A 258 -7.61 8.20 15.33
N ALA A 259 -7.86 9.16 16.21
CA ALA A 259 -7.37 10.53 16.05
C ALA A 259 -5.84 10.57 15.99
N ALA A 260 -5.16 9.78 16.80
CA ALA A 260 -3.70 9.67 16.77
C ALA A 260 -3.19 9.12 15.42
N ALA A 261 -3.81 8.04 14.93
CA ALA A 261 -3.45 7.42 13.65
C ALA A 261 -3.69 8.35 12.44
N LEU A 262 -4.80 9.08 12.43
CA LEU A 262 -5.15 10.02 11.36
C LEU A 262 -4.29 11.29 11.39
N SER A 263 -3.79 11.67 12.57
CA SER A 263 -3.01 12.90 12.75
C SER A 263 -1.68 12.91 11.99
N GLY A 264 -1.06 11.75 11.75
CA GLY A 264 0.19 11.66 10.99
C GLY A 264 0.08 12.34 9.62
N ASP A 265 -0.94 11.97 8.87
CA ASP A 265 -1.24 12.51 7.54
C ASP A 265 -2.22 13.71 7.60
N ASN A 266 -2.54 14.22 8.79
CA ASN A 266 -3.54 15.28 9.02
C ASN A 266 -4.90 14.96 8.35
N ILE A 267 -5.35 13.72 8.43
CA ILE A 267 -6.62 13.28 7.84
C ILE A 267 -7.78 13.66 8.77
N PRO A 268 -8.78 14.43 8.30
CA PRO A 268 -9.99 14.71 9.06
C PRO A 268 -10.78 13.43 9.37
N ALA A 269 -11.37 13.36 10.57
CA ALA A 269 -12.16 12.19 11.00
C ALA A 269 -13.33 11.88 10.05
N GLU A 270 -13.87 12.91 9.41
CA GLU A 270 -14.97 12.81 8.43
C GLU A 270 -14.62 11.91 7.23
N VAL A 271 -13.35 11.80 6.87
CA VAL A 271 -12.91 10.91 5.78
C VAL A 271 -13.25 9.47 6.11
N TYR A 272 -12.95 9.05 7.34
CA TYR A 272 -13.24 7.72 7.82
C TYR A 272 -14.75 7.48 8.02
N ASP A 273 -15.42 8.43 8.67
CA ASP A 273 -16.85 8.33 8.96
C ASP A 273 -17.70 8.32 7.68
N ASN A 274 -17.36 9.16 6.69
CA ASN A 274 -18.02 9.19 5.39
C ASN A 274 -17.80 7.89 4.62
N LEU A 275 -16.60 7.30 4.67
CA LEU A 275 -16.33 6.02 4.02
C LEU A 275 -17.29 4.94 4.53
N VAL A 276 -17.35 4.74 5.85
CA VAL A 276 -18.23 3.72 6.46
C VAL A 276 -19.70 4.01 6.15
N ALA A 277 -20.13 5.26 6.29
CA ALA A 277 -21.51 5.65 6.07
C ALA A 277 -21.97 5.44 4.61
N GLU A 278 -21.13 5.80 3.63
CA GLU A 278 -21.49 5.64 2.21
C GLU A 278 -21.45 4.18 1.77
N VAL A 279 -20.50 3.38 2.30
CA VAL A 279 -20.49 1.93 2.06
C VAL A 279 -21.76 1.28 2.62
N HIS A 280 -22.17 1.62 3.85
CA HIS A 280 -23.42 1.10 4.46
C HIS A 280 -24.66 1.42 3.62
N LYS A 281 -24.78 2.64 3.08
CA LYS A 281 -25.91 3.01 2.19
C LYS A 281 -25.97 2.12 0.94
N ASN A 282 -24.82 1.61 0.50
CA ASN A 282 -24.68 0.84 -0.74
C ASN A 282 -24.58 -0.69 -0.51
N LEU A 283 -24.69 -1.17 0.72
CA LEU A 283 -24.75 -2.61 1.01
C LEU A 283 -25.86 -3.35 0.23
N PRO A 284 -27.04 -2.77 -0.05
CA PRO A 284 -28.02 -3.44 -0.91
C PRO A 284 -27.47 -3.84 -2.29
N ALA A 285 -26.57 -3.05 -2.89
CA ALA A 285 -25.93 -3.41 -4.15
C ALA A 285 -24.95 -4.57 -3.98
N MET A 286 -24.18 -4.58 -2.90
CA MET A 286 -23.31 -5.70 -2.54
C MET A 286 -24.14 -6.98 -2.32
N HIS A 287 -25.25 -6.91 -1.59
CA HIS A 287 -26.14 -8.06 -1.39
C HIS A 287 -26.70 -8.59 -2.72
N ARG A 288 -27.10 -7.68 -3.64
CA ARG A 288 -27.53 -8.05 -4.99
C ARG A 288 -26.43 -8.81 -5.76
N TYR A 289 -25.18 -8.35 -5.67
CA TYR A 289 -24.04 -9.04 -6.27
C TYR A 289 -23.84 -10.44 -5.67
N VAL A 290 -23.96 -10.57 -4.36
CA VAL A 290 -23.82 -11.84 -3.64
C VAL A 290 -24.96 -12.83 -4.03
N GLU A 291 -26.21 -12.35 -4.16
CA GLU A 291 -27.32 -13.15 -4.65
C GLU A 291 -27.11 -13.62 -6.10
N LEU A 292 -26.59 -12.72 -6.95
CA LEU A 292 -26.25 -13.05 -8.32
C LEU A 292 -25.17 -14.13 -8.36
N ARG A 293 -24.16 -14.04 -7.51
CA ARG A 293 -23.11 -15.04 -7.35
C ARG A 293 -23.68 -16.40 -6.98
N LYS A 294 -24.58 -16.45 -5.99
CA LYS A 294 -25.30 -17.68 -5.61
C LYS A 294 -26.02 -18.32 -6.80
N LYS A 295 -26.72 -17.51 -7.59
CA LYS A 295 -27.45 -17.95 -8.77
C LYS A 295 -26.52 -18.49 -9.86
N LEU A 296 -25.41 -17.81 -10.16
CA LEU A 296 -24.46 -18.20 -11.19
C LEU A 296 -23.69 -19.48 -10.83
N LEU A 297 -23.35 -19.66 -9.57
CA LEU A 297 -22.73 -20.88 -9.08
C LEU A 297 -23.70 -22.06 -9.00
N GLY A 298 -25.01 -21.81 -9.12
CA GLY A 298 -26.04 -22.87 -9.09
C GLY A 298 -26.13 -23.60 -7.76
N VAL A 299 -25.83 -22.91 -6.64
CA VAL A 299 -25.83 -23.51 -5.30
C VAL A 299 -27.07 -23.13 -4.52
N ASP A 300 -27.67 -24.09 -3.81
CA ASP A 300 -28.82 -23.84 -2.94
C ASP A 300 -28.44 -22.97 -1.72
N LYS A 301 -27.22 -23.18 -1.21
CA LYS A 301 -26.64 -22.47 -0.09
C LYS A 301 -25.26 -21.94 -0.47
N LEU A 302 -25.08 -20.62 -0.37
CA LEU A 302 -23.81 -19.95 -0.60
C LEU A 302 -23.09 -19.79 0.74
N TYR A 303 -21.80 -20.08 0.78
CA TYR A 303 -20.94 -19.90 1.94
C TYR A 303 -19.76 -18.99 1.61
N MET A 304 -19.05 -18.50 2.63
CA MET A 304 -17.90 -17.62 2.41
C MET A 304 -16.80 -18.28 1.56
N TYR A 305 -16.64 -19.60 1.59
CA TYR A 305 -15.72 -20.31 0.69
C TYR A 305 -16.15 -20.28 -0.78
N ASP A 306 -17.37 -19.89 -1.10
CA ASP A 306 -17.84 -19.71 -2.49
C ASP A 306 -17.60 -18.28 -3.01
N MET A 307 -17.06 -17.37 -2.18
CA MET A 307 -16.87 -15.95 -2.53
C MET A 307 -15.60 -15.66 -3.35
N TYR A 308 -14.71 -16.63 -3.50
CA TYR A 308 -13.44 -16.42 -4.19
C TYR A 308 -13.40 -17.07 -5.59
N VAL A 309 -14.20 -18.12 -5.82
CA VAL A 309 -14.22 -18.82 -7.10
C VAL A 309 -14.64 -17.88 -8.22
N PRO A 310 -13.91 -17.81 -9.35
CA PRO A 310 -14.29 -17.00 -10.50
C PRO A 310 -15.67 -17.41 -11.02
N LEU A 311 -16.57 -16.45 -11.24
CA LEU A 311 -17.90 -16.70 -11.80
C LEU A 311 -17.84 -16.96 -13.31
N ILE A 312 -16.89 -16.34 -13.97
CA ILE A 312 -16.66 -16.43 -15.41
C ILE A 312 -15.25 -16.97 -15.62
N LYS A 313 -15.15 -18.03 -16.37
CA LYS A 313 -13.84 -18.61 -16.72
C LYS A 313 -13.12 -17.67 -17.69
N LEU A 314 -11.88 -17.33 -17.38
CA LEU A 314 -11.03 -16.58 -18.30
C LEU A 314 -10.84 -17.40 -19.60
N PRO A 315 -11.12 -16.82 -20.77
CA PRO A 315 -10.70 -17.41 -22.05
C PRO A 315 -9.18 -17.63 -22.04
N GLU A 316 -8.72 -18.70 -22.70
CA GLU A 316 -7.29 -18.95 -22.86
C GLU A 316 -6.67 -17.84 -23.73
N THR A 317 -6.12 -16.83 -23.08
CA THR A 317 -5.42 -15.71 -23.73
C THR A 317 -4.01 -15.64 -23.18
N SER A 318 -3.03 -15.54 -24.06
CA SER A 318 -1.67 -15.23 -23.70
C SER A 318 -1.36 -13.81 -24.19
N VAL A 319 -0.83 -12.97 -23.33
CA VAL A 319 -0.46 -11.57 -23.65
C VAL A 319 1.02 -11.40 -23.40
N SER A 320 1.81 -11.38 -24.46
CA SER A 320 3.26 -11.14 -24.35
C SER A 320 3.55 -9.78 -23.71
N PHE A 321 4.77 -9.60 -23.21
CA PHE A 321 5.17 -8.34 -22.62
C PHE A 321 5.05 -7.15 -23.59
N GLU A 322 5.41 -7.35 -24.86
CA GLU A 322 5.31 -6.33 -25.90
C GLU A 322 3.85 -5.94 -26.19
N GLU A 323 2.95 -6.93 -26.30
CA GLU A 323 1.51 -6.68 -26.43
C GLU A 323 0.94 -5.97 -25.18
N GLY A 324 1.41 -6.36 -23.98
CA GLY A 324 1.04 -5.69 -22.74
C GLY A 324 1.45 -4.20 -22.71
N LEU A 325 2.64 -3.87 -23.24
CA LEU A 325 3.06 -2.48 -23.40
C LEU A 325 2.18 -1.71 -24.39
N ASP A 326 1.74 -2.34 -25.48
CA ASP A 326 0.85 -1.69 -26.46
C ASP A 326 -0.55 -1.44 -25.85
N ILE A 327 -1.11 -2.41 -25.15
CA ILE A 327 -2.36 -2.26 -24.40
C ILE A 327 -2.24 -1.11 -23.38
N MET A 328 -1.13 -1.05 -22.63
CA MET A 328 -0.87 0.02 -21.66
C MET A 328 -0.82 1.40 -22.33
N ARG A 329 -0.15 1.53 -23.49
CA ARG A 329 -0.10 2.79 -24.26
C ARG A 329 -1.48 3.25 -24.67
N ASP A 330 -2.29 2.33 -25.18
CA ASP A 330 -3.65 2.63 -25.63
C ASP A 330 -4.59 3.00 -24.46
N ALA A 331 -4.49 2.27 -23.36
CA ALA A 331 -5.29 2.52 -22.18
C ALA A 331 -4.99 3.88 -21.52
N LEU A 332 -3.75 4.33 -21.56
CA LEU A 332 -3.29 5.58 -20.92
C LEU A 332 -3.35 6.80 -21.84
N GLN A 333 -3.83 6.67 -23.09
CA GLN A 333 -4.02 7.82 -24.01
C GLN A 333 -4.81 8.99 -23.41
N PRO A 334 -5.85 8.77 -22.57
CA PRO A 334 -6.58 9.87 -21.94
C PRO A 334 -5.72 10.81 -21.07
N LEU A 335 -4.56 10.34 -20.57
CA LEU A 335 -3.61 11.14 -19.79
C LEU A 335 -2.80 12.14 -20.65
N GLY A 336 -2.80 11.96 -21.98
CA GLY A 336 -2.21 12.89 -22.94
C GLY A 336 -0.75 12.60 -23.29
N GLU A 337 -0.24 13.38 -24.28
CA GLU A 337 1.04 13.15 -24.93
C GLU A 337 2.24 13.32 -23.97
N GLU A 338 2.17 14.25 -23.01
CA GLU A 338 3.24 14.47 -22.01
C GLU A 338 3.48 13.20 -21.20
N TYR A 339 2.40 12.58 -20.69
CA TYR A 339 2.46 11.35 -19.90
C TYR A 339 3.04 10.20 -20.73
N LEU A 340 2.47 9.96 -21.91
CA LEU A 340 2.90 8.87 -22.79
C LEU A 340 4.36 9.02 -23.25
N THR A 341 4.80 10.22 -23.57
CA THR A 341 6.18 10.49 -23.98
C THR A 341 7.15 10.18 -22.83
N LYS A 342 6.85 10.62 -21.62
CA LYS A 342 7.67 10.37 -20.42
C LYS A 342 7.70 8.88 -20.08
N MET A 343 6.56 8.19 -20.13
CA MET A 343 6.44 6.75 -19.92
C MET A 343 7.25 5.95 -20.96
N ASN A 344 7.08 6.22 -22.26
CA ASN A 344 7.80 5.52 -23.31
C ASN A 344 9.31 5.72 -23.21
N LYS A 345 9.74 6.94 -22.88
CA LYS A 345 11.15 7.23 -22.62
C LYS A 345 11.69 6.37 -21.47
N GLY A 346 10.92 6.19 -20.39
CA GLY A 346 11.31 5.33 -19.28
C GLY A 346 11.45 3.86 -19.68
N ILE A 347 10.54 3.36 -20.51
CA ILE A 347 10.65 2.00 -21.06
C ILE A 347 11.93 1.85 -21.89
N GLU A 348 12.25 2.82 -22.76
CA GLU A 348 13.46 2.84 -23.58
C GLU A 348 14.74 2.98 -22.74
N GLU A 349 14.72 3.71 -21.65
CA GLU A 349 15.83 3.90 -20.71
C GLU A 349 16.07 2.67 -19.81
N GLY A 350 15.22 1.65 -19.88
CA GLY A 350 15.37 0.40 -19.14
C GLY A 350 14.92 0.50 -17.67
N TRP A 351 13.72 1.03 -17.43
CA TRP A 351 13.17 1.08 -16.07
C TRP A 351 12.68 -0.29 -15.59
N ILE A 352 12.41 -1.28 -16.50
CA ILE A 352 11.65 -2.48 -16.19
C ILE A 352 12.52 -3.74 -16.22
N ASP A 353 12.51 -4.51 -15.15
CA ASP A 353 13.04 -5.87 -15.05
C ASP A 353 11.91 -6.88 -15.16
N VAL A 354 11.79 -7.57 -16.30
CA VAL A 354 10.53 -8.19 -16.75
C VAL A 354 10.33 -9.59 -16.20
N TYR A 355 11.23 -10.52 -16.52
CA TYR A 355 10.98 -11.94 -16.31
C TYR A 355 11.60 -12.48 -15.03
N GLU A 356 10.98 -13.54 -14.51
CA GLU A 356 11.54 -14.30 -13.41
C GLU A 356 12.89 -14.92 -13.77
N ASN A 357 13.81 -14.92 -12.83
CA ASN A 357 15.05 -15.66 -12.90
C ASN A 357 15.40 -16.28 -11.54
N LYS A 358 16.34 -17.22 -11.54
CA LYS A 358 16.77 -17.90 -10.32
C LYS A 358 17.29 -16.91 -9.28
N GLY A 359 16.67 -16.90 -8.10
CA GLY A 359 17.04 -16.04 -6.99
C GLY A 359 16.44 -14.63 -7.00
N LYS A 360 15.71 -14.23 -8.06
CA LYS A 360 15.01 -12.94 -8.13
C LYS A 360 13.92 -12.85 -7.07
N THR A 361 13.73 -11.67 -6.50
CA THR A 361 12.62 -11.39 -5.59
C THR A 361 11.27 -11.60 -6.28
N SER A 362 10.36 -12.32 -5.62
CA SER A 362 9.02 -12.61 -6.13
C SER A 362 8.09 -11.40 -6.04
N GLY A 363 6.97 -11.44 -6.77
CA GLY A 363 6.01 -10.35 -6.83
C GLY A 363 6.40 -9.27 -7.83
N ALA A 364 5.90 -8.05 -7.61
CA ALA A 364 6.20 -6.87 -8.40
C ALA A 364 6.31 -5.65 -7.47
N TYR A 365 7.05 -4.65 -7.90
CA TYR A 365 7.12 -3.36 -7.22
C TYR A 365 7.68 -2.27 -8.15
N SER A 366 7.35 -1.01 -7.86
CA SER A 366 8.06 0.16 -8.32
C SER A 366 8.93 0.71 -7.19
N PHE A 367 10.22 0.95 -7.45
CA PHE A 367 11.16 1.45 -6.46
C PHE A 367 12.25 2.33 -7.08
N GLY A 368 12.81 3.21 -6.27
CA GLY A 368 13.88 4.13 -6.66
C GLY A 368 14.12 5.17 -5.59
N CYS A 369 15.05 6.08 -5.83
CA CYS A 369 15.34 7.24 -4.98
C CYS A 369 15.23 8.54 -5.78
N TYR A 370 15.41 9.66 -5.10
CA TYR A 370 15.31 10.98 -5.72
C TYR A 370 16.23 11.13 -6.97
N ASP A 371 17.44 10.59 -6.91
CA ASP A 371 18.46 10.67 -7.96
C ASP A 371 18.52 9.43 -8.86
N SER A 372 17.43 8.69 -9.00
CA SER A 372 17.38 7.52 -9.87
C SER A 372 16.16 7.52 -10.78
N TYR A 373 16.15 6.61 -11.74
CA TYR A 373 14.91 6.23 -12.39
C TYR A 373 13.98 5.56 -11.38
N PRO A 374 12.65 5.63 -11.57
CA PRO A 374 11.69 4.81 -10.82
C PRO A 374 11.61 3.44 -11.51
N TYR A 375 12.40 2.51 -11.00
CA TYR A 375 12.50 1.17 -11.58
C TYR A 375 11.31 0.29 -11.20
N ILE A 376 10.99 -0.66 -12.08
CA ILE A 376 9.93 -1.66 -11.90
C ILE A 376 10.53 -3.05 -11.93
N LEU A 377 10.27 -3.86 -10.89
CA LEU A 377 10.55 -5.28 -10.89
C LEU A 377 9.25 -6.04 -11.18
N LEU A 378 9.29 -6.96 -12.15
CA LEU A 378 8.19 -7.86 -12.49
C LEU A 378 8.66 -9.33 -12.46
N ASN A 379 7.70 -10.24 -12.41
CA ASN A 379 7.85 -11.66 -12.71
C ASN A 379 6.76 -12.02 -13.74
N TYR A 380 6.88 -11.47 -14.94
CA TYR A 380 5.88 -11.52 -16.01
C TYR A 380 5.70 -12.94 -16.56
N THR A 381 4.46 -13.40 -16.72
CA THR A 381 4.08 -14.77 -17.10
C THR A 381 3.15 -14.85 -18.31
N ASP A 382 3.10 -13.78 -19.10
CA ASP A 382 2.32 -13.65 -20.33
C ASP A 382 0.79 -13.79 -20.12
N THR A 383 0.25 -13.22 -19.03
CA THR A 383 -1.18 -13.22 -18.72
C THR A 383 -1.78 -11.81 -18.75
N LEU A 384 -3.11 -11.71 -18.91
CA LEU A 384 -3.82 -10.43 -18.77
C LEU A 384 -3.62 -9.80 -17.36
N LYS A 385 -3.49 -10.63 -16.33
CA LYS A 385 -3.19 -10.16 -14.96
C LYS A 385 -1.85 -9.43 -14.89
N ASP A 386 -0.84 -9.89 -15.64
CA ASP A 386 0.46 -9.22 -15.69
C ASP A 386 0.37 -7.84 -16.36
N VAL A 387 -0.58 -7.64 -17.28
CA VAL A 387 -0.84 -6.31 -17.88
C VAL A 387 -1.39 -5.35 -16.81
N PHE A 388 -2.28 -5.81 -15.93
CA PHE A 388 -2.72 -5.01 -14.78
C PHE A 388 -1.56 -4.72 -13.84
N THR A 389 -0.71 -5.70 -13.57
CA THR A 389 0.47 -5.51 -12.71
C THR A 389 1.43 -4.46 -13.27
N ILE A 390 1.80 -4.56 -14.55
CA ILE A 390 2.74 -3.57 -15.14
C ILE A 390 2.16 -2.16 -15.18
N ILE A 391 0.87 -2.00 -15.45
CA ILE A 391 0.24 -0.69 -15.52
C ILE A 391 0.08 -0.07 -14.11
N HIS A 392 -0.11 -0.90 -13.10
CA HIS A 392 -0.09 -0.52 -11.68
C HIS A 392 1.29 0.03 -11.29
N GLU A 393 2.35 -0.75 -11.49
CA GLU A 393 3.71 -0.36 -11.15
C GLU A 393 4.18 0.85 -11.97
N MET A 394 3.73 0.96 -13.21
CA MET A 394 3.97 2.15 -14.04
C MET A 394 3.29 3.40 -13.45
N GLY A 395 2.12 3.26 -12.83
CA GLY A 395 1.46 4.36 -12.11
C GLY A 395 2.32 4.91 -10.98
N HIS A 396 2.87 4.04 -10.14
CA HIS A 396 3.83 4.43 -9.10
C HIS A 396 5.09 5.07 -9.68
N SER A 397 5.65 4.49 -10.74
CA SER A 397 6.85 5.00 -11.41
C SER A 397 6.63 6.39 -11.99
N MET A 398 5.50 6.61 -12.64
CA MET A 398 5.16 7.92 -13.21
C MET A 398 4.90 8.96 -12.12
N HIS A 399 4.23 8.59 -11.01
CA HIS A 399 4.05 9.46 -9.85
C HIS A 399 5.41 9.89 -9.28
N SER A 400 6.30 8.91 -9.00
CA SER A 400 7.66 9.17 -8.51
C SER A 400 8.44 10.05 -9.46
N ARG A 401 8.34 9.80 -10.77
CA ARG A 401 9.06 10.59 -11.78
C ARG A 401 8.58 12.04 -11.85
N TYR A 402 7.26 12.26 -11.88
CA TYR A 402 6.71 13.62 -11.89
C TYR A 402 7.03 14.38 -10.61
N THR A 403 6.93 13.73 -9.45
CA THR A 403 7.29 14.31 -8.16
C THR A 403 8.76 14.76 -8.14
N ARG A 404 9.69 13.87 -8.49
CA ARG A 404 11.13 14.15 -8.41
C ARG A 404 11.63 15.14 -9.47
N ASP A 405 10.91 15.30 -10.57
CA ASP A 405 11.21 16.32 -11.59
C ASP A 405 10.84 17.74 -11.12
N GLU A 406 9.84 17.89 -10.23
CA GLU A 406 9.26 19.20 -9.89
C GLU A 406 9.50 19.60 -8.42
N GLN A 407 9.63 18.64 -7.50
CA GLN A 407 9.75 18.91 -6.08
C GLN A 407 11.21 18.90 -5.61
N PRO A 408 11.57 19.70 -4.60
CA PRO A 408 12.85 19.53 -3.89
C PRO A 408 12.88 18.18 -3.15
N TYR A 409 14.08 17.74 -2.79
CA TYR A 409 14.32 16.45 -2.14
C TYR A 409 13.40 16.18 -0.95
N ILE A 410 13.20 17.19 -0.09
CA ILE A 410 12.35 17.09 1.11
C ILE A 410 10.90 16.65 0.80
N TYR A 411 10.41 16.89 -0.42
CA TYR A 411 9.07 16.51 -0.90
C TYR A 411 9.12 15.51 -2.05
N GLY A 412 10.26 14.87 -2.27
CA GLY A 412 10.50 13.93 -3.37
C GLY A 412 9.81 12.56 -3.22
N SER A 413 9.02 12.38 -2.16
CA SER A 413 8.25 11.18 -1.85
C SER A 413 6.74 11.43 -1.89
N HIS A 414 5.92 10.43 -1.57
CA HIS A 414 4.47 10.54 -1.42
C HIS A 414 3.98 9.67 -0.27
N SER A 415 2.96 10.17 0.42
CA SER A 415 2.36 9.47 1.56
C SER A 415 1.69 8.17 1.09
N ILE A 416 1.57 7.21 2.01
CA ILE A 416 0.84 5.96 1.75
C ILE A 416 -0.62 6.24 1.34
N PHE A 417 -1.23 7.33 1.83
CA PHE A 417 -2.60 7.69 1.48
C PHE A 417 -2.76 8.03 -0.01
N THR A 418 -1.75 8.64 -0.64
CA THR A 418 -1.76 9.04 -2.06
C THR A 418 -1.02 8.07 -2.97
N ALA A 419 -0.17 7.21 -2.43
CA ALA A 419 0.71 6.34 -3.21
C ALA A 419 -0.08 5.42 -4.16
N GLU A 420 -1.13 4.76 -3.65
CA GLU A 420 -1.94 3.84 -4.45
C GLU A 420 -2.93 4.55 -5.39
N VAL A 421 -3.13 5.85 -5.26
CA VAL A 421 -4.05 6.57 -6.16
C VAL A 421 -3.53 6.55 -7.59
N ALA A 422 -2.23 6.75 -7.79
CA ALA A 422 -1.65 6.80 -9.13
C ALA A 422 -1.67 5.44 -9.84
N SER A 423 -1.35 4.36 -9.12
CA SER A 423 -1.40 2.99 -9.62
C SER A 423 -2.84 2.58 -9.97
N THR A 424 -3.78 2.85 -9.07
CA THR A 424 -5.19 2.50 -9.24
C THR A 424 -5.89 3.33 -10.32
N VAL A 425 -5.50 4.61 -10.54
CA VAL A 425 -5.99 5.40 -11.70
C VAL A 425 -5.59 4.73 -13.00
N ASN A 426 -4.35 4.26 -13.11
CA ASN A 426 -3.89 3.55 -14.30
C ASN A 426 -4.64 2.24 -14.52
N GLU A 427 -4.86 1.43 -13.47
CA GLU A 427 -5.68 0.21 -13.56
C GLU A 427 -7.12 0.50 -13.97
N SER A 428 -7.73 1.54 -13.39
CA SER A 428 -9.08 1.96 -13.73
C SER A 428 -9.20 2.41 -15.20
N LEU A 429 -8.21 3.15 -15.71
CA LEU A 429 -8.16 3.53 -17.12
C LEU A 429 -7.99 2.31 -18.03
N LEU A 430 -7.16 1.33 -17.65
CA LEU A 430 -7.01 0.06 -18.37
C LEU A 430 -8.33 -0.70 -18.40
N MET A 431 -8.98 -0.88 -17.26
CA MET A 431 -10.25 -1.59 -17.19
C MET A 431 -11.31 -0.94 -18.09
N GLN A 432 -11.42 0.39 -18.02
CA GLN A 432 -12.37 1.13 -18.86
C GLN A 432 -12.01 1.06 -20.36
N HIS A 433 -10.71 1.03 -20.69
CA HIS A 433 -10.25 0.83 -22.06
C HIS A 433 -10.66 -0.57 -22.58
N LEU A 434 -10.36 -1.61 -21.80
CA LEU A 434 -10.70 -2.99 -22.17
C LEU A 434 -12.22 -3.17 -22.32
N LEU A 435 -13.02 -2.68 -21.38
CA LEU A 435 -14.48 -2.74 -21.46
C LEU A 435 -15.05 -2.00 -22.69
N ARG A 436 -14.41 -0.92 -23.14
CA ARG A 436 -14.84 -0.14 -24.30
C ARG A 436 -14.46 -0.79 -25.63
N THR A 437 -13.34 -1.49 -25.67
CA THR A 437 -12.76 -2.06 -26.92
C THR A 437 -13.07 -3.54 -27.11
N GLU A 438 -13.53 -4.23 -26.07
CA GLU A 438 -13.84 -5.66 -26.14
C GLU A 438 -15.25 -5.90 -26.64
N ASP A 439 -15.39 -6.61 -27.75
CA ASP A 439 -16.66 -6.96 -28.37
C ASP A 439 -17.11 -8.40 -28.04
N GLU A 440 -16.20 -9.26 -27.57
CA GLU A 440 -16.55 -10.65 -27.25
C GLU A 440 -17.29 -10.70 -25.90
N LYS A 441 -18.50 -11.27 -25.94
CA LYS A 441 -19.41 -11.29 -24.80
C LYS A 441 -18.81 -11.97 -23.56
N GLU A 442 -18.12 -13.10 -23.73
CA GLU A 442 -17.56 -13.85 -22.60
C GLU A 442 -16.37 -13.11 -21.97
N MET A 443 -15.52 -12.48 -22.76
CA MET A 443 -14.44 -11.63 -22.26
C MET A 443 -15.00 -10.39 -21.54
N ARG A 444 -16.04 -9.74 -22.08
CA ARG A 444 -16.70 -8.64 -21.38
C ARG A 444 -17.25 -9.05 -20.02
N LYS A 445 -17.92 -10.21 -19.93
CA LYS A 445 -18.40 -10.74 -18.65
C LYS A 445 -17.24 -10.98 -17.68
N TYR A 446 -16.13 -11.54 -18.18
CA TYR A 446 -14.94 -11.76 -17.34
C TYR A 446 -14.40 -10.45 -16.78
N LEU A 447 -14.21 -9.42 -17.62
CA LEU A 447 -13.70 -8.10 -17.21
C LEU A 447 -14.64 -7.41 -16.19
N LEU A 448 -15.95 -7.46 -16.44
CA LEU A 448 -16.94 -6.91 -15.51
C LEU A 448 -16.91 -7.63 -14.16
N ASN A 449 -16.84 -8.98 -14.18
CA ASN A 449 -16.73 -9.75 -12.94
C ASN A 449 -15.43 -9.42 -12.18
N MET A 450 -14.30 -9.32 -12.89
CA MET A 450 -13.02 -8.92 -12.28
C MET A 450 -13.13 -7.56 -11.60
N HIS A 451 -13.70 -6.57 -12.27
CA HIS A 451 -13.88 -5.23 -11.71
C HIS A 451 -14.85 -5.22 -10.49
N LEU A 452 -15.94 -5.99 -10.54
CA LEU A 452 -16.85 -6.15 -9.40
C LEU A 452 -16.14 -6.80 -8.19
N GLU A 453 -15.24 -7.77 -8.44
CA GLU A 453 -14.43 -8.39 -7.39
C GLU A 453 -13.40 -7.41 -6.79
N GLU A 454 -12.83 -6.52 -7.57
CA GLU A 454 -11.96 -5.43 -7.06
C GLU A 454 -12.73 -4.52 -6.11
N PHE A 455 -13.94 -4.08 -6.47
CA PHE A 455 -14.82 -3.32 -5.57
C PHE A 455 -15.12 -4.10 -4.28
N ARG A 456 -15.48 -5.38 -4.42
CA ARG A 456 -15.78 -6.24 -3.26
C ARG A 456 -14.59 -6.34 -2.31
N THR A 457 -13.39 -6.58 -2.83
CA THR A 457 -12.20 -6.85 -2.01
C THR A 457 -11.52 -5.58 -1.50
N THR A 458 -11.49 -4.51 -2.30
CA THR A 458 -10.74 -3.30 -2.00
C THR A 458 -11.61 -2.21 -1.35
N LEU A 459 -12.90 -2.14 -1.69
CA LEU A 459 -13.77 -1.15 -1.11
C LEU A 459 -14.65 -1.74 0.02
N PHE A 460 -15.53 -2.70 -0.28
CA PHE A 460 -16.45 -3.24 0.73
C PHE A 460 -15.71 -3.98 1.86
N ARG A 461 -14.84 -4.92 1.52
CA ARG A 461 -14.15 -5.74 2.53
C ARG A 461 -13.17 -4.93 3.36
N GLN A 462 -12.43 -3.99 2.77
CA GLN A 462 -11.50 -3.16 3.53
C GLN A 462 -12.24 -2.17 4.44
N THR A 463 -13.42 -1.68 4.03
CA THR A 463 -14.26 -0.87 4.92
C THR A 463 -14.82 -1.70 6.08
N MET A 464 -15.22 -2.95 5.85
CA MET A 464 -15.62 -3.87 6.93
C MET A 464 -14.48 -4.08 7.94
N PHE A 465 -13.24 -4.23 7.47
CA PHE A 465 -12.08 -4.34 8.34
C PHE A 465 -11.82 -3.05 9.12
N ALA A 466 -11.92 -1.91 8.44
CA ALA A 466 -11.79 -0.61 9.11
C ALA A 466 -12.84 -0.44 10.21
N GLU A 467 -14.09 -0.81 9.95
CA GLU A 467 -15.16 -0.77 10.95
C GLU A 467 -14.89 -1.69 12.14
N PHE A 468 -14.36 -2.90 11.90
CA PHE A 468 -13.95 -3.79 12.98
C PHE A 468 -12.82 -3.18 13.83
N GLU A 469 -11.83 -2.53 13.23
CA GLU A 469 -10.78 -1.82 13.97
C GLU A 469 -11.37 -0.70 14.84
N ASP A 470 -12.27 0.12 14.29
CA ASP A 470 -12.90 1.22 15.03
C ASP A 470 -13.73 0.71 16.22
N ILE A 471 -14.48 -0.38 16.02
CA ILE A 471 -15.25 -1.04 17.09
C ILE A 471 -14.35 -1.55 18.22
N THR A 472 -13.25 -2.22 17.88
CA THR A 472 -12.34 -2.78 18.88
C THR A 472 -11.58 -1.71 19.66
N HIS A 473 -11.12 -0.64 18.99
CA HIS A 473 -10.46 0.47 19.66
C HIS A 473 -11.42 1.23 20.59
N LYS A 474 -12.63 1.54 20.12
CA LYS A 474 -13.67 2.18 20.93
C LYS A 474 -14.06 1.36 22.17
N ALA A 475 -14.10 0.03 22.05
CA ALA A 475 -14.36 -0.84 23.18
C ALA A 475 -13.26 -0.72 24.26
N ILE A 476 -11.98 -0.73 23.87
CA ILE A 476 -10.86 -0.50 24.79
C ILE A 476 -10.91 0.92 25.40
N GLU A 477 -11.21 1.93 24.60
CA GLU A 477 -11.33 3.33 25.06
C GLU A 477 -12.43 3.51 26.10
N SER A 478 -13.54 2.79 25.96
CA SER A 478 -14.65 2.75 26.94
C SER A 478 -14.37 1.91 28.17
N GLY A 479 -13.25 1.19 28.21
CA GLY A 479 -12.84 0.34 29.34
C GLY A 479 -13.33 -1.10 29.24
N GLU A 480 -13.83 -1.52 28.09
CA GLU A 480 -14.20 -2.91 27.83
C GLU A 480 -12.95 -3.78 27.60
N THR A 481 -13.14 -5.10 27.68
CA THR A 481 -12.07 -6.07 27.40
C THR A 481 -12.39 -6.85 26.13
N LEU A 482 -11.46 -6.89 25.18
CA LEU A 482 -11.59 -7.69 23.98
C LEU A 482 -11.33 -9.17 24.31
N THR A 483 -12.41 -9.94 24.49
CA THR A 483 -12.31 -11.40 24.59
C THR A 483 -12.42 -12.02 23.20
N ALA A 484 -11.88 -13.23 23.02
CA ALA A 484 -12.00 -13.97 21.75
C ALA A 484 -13.46 -14.08 21.29
N GLU A 485 -14.38 -14.44 22.21
CA GLU A 485 -15.79 -14.60 21.89
C GLU A 485 -16.44 -13.28 21.47
N TRP A 486 -16.13 -12.17 22.18
CA TRP A 486 -16.66 -10.84 21.83
C TRP A 486 -16.19 -10.41 20.44
N MET A 487 -14.89 -10.55 20.13
CA MET A 487 -14.34 -10.19 18.82
C MET A 487 -14.92 -11.07 17.70
N CYS A 488 -15.05 -12.37 17.94
CA CYS A 488 -15.68 -13.28 16.98
C CYS A 488 -17.14 -12.89 16.71
N GLN A 489 -17.89 -12.46 17.73
CA GLN A 489 -19.28 -12.01 17.56
C GLN A 489 -19.34 -10.71 16.76
N GLN A 490 -18.49 -9.71 17.07
CA GLN A 490 -18.47 -8.45 16.32
C GLN A 490 -18.12 -8.70 14.84
N TYR A 491 -17.13 -9.57 14.58
CA TYR A 491 -16.74 -9.88 13.21
C TYR A 491 -17.84 -10.65 12.45
N GLU A 492 -18.50 -11.59 13.10
CA GLU A 492 -19.62 -12.34 12.52
C GLU A 492 -20.80 -11.43 12.16
N ASP A 493 -21.13 -10.47 13.03
CA ASP A 493 -22.20 -9.51 12.80
C ASP A 493 -21.88 -8.57 11.64
N LEU A 494 -20.64 -8.07 11.55
CA LEU A 494 -20.16 -7.29 10.41
C LEU A 494 -20.19 -8.10 9.12
N ASN A 495 -19.71 -9.34 9.14
CA ASN A 495 -19.71 -10.19 7.95
C ASN A 495 -21.16 -10.40 7.46
N ALA A 496 -22.09 -10.70 8.36
CA ALA A 496 -23.51 -10.86 8.01
C ALA A 496 -24.11 -9.55 7.46
N GLN A 497 -23.74 -8.39 7.99
CA GLN A 497 -24.20 -7.09 7.52
C GLN A 497 -23.68 -6.79 6.11
N TYR A 498 -22.39 -7.03 5.83
CA TYR A 498 -21.77 -6.68 4.55
C TYR A 498 -22.15 -7.64 3.43
N TYR A 499 -22.27 -8.95 3.71
CA TYR A 499 -22.57 -9.97 2.67
C TYR A 499 -24.07 -10.30 2.55
N GLY A 500 -24.87 -9.92 3.54
CA GLY A 500 -26.32 -10.08 3.49
C GLY A 500 -26.80 -11.53 3.70
N SER A 501 -28.10 -11.72 3.55
CA SER A 501 -28.77 -12.99 3.84
C SER A 501 -28.58 -14.10 2.82
N ALA A 502 -27.98 -13.81 1.66
CA ALA A 502 -27.69 -14.82 0.64
C ALA A 502 -26.53 -15.75 1.03
N VAL A 503 -25.63 -15.27 1.90
CA VAL A 503 -24.56 -16.08 2.48
C VAL A 503 -25.10 -16.78 3.72
N GLU A 504 -24.99 -18.10 3.74
CA GLU A 504 -25.32 -18.90 4.91
C GLU A 504 -24.29 -18.67 6.01
N LYS A 505 -24.78 -18.55 7.24
CA LYS A 505 -23.93 -18.49 8.42
C LYS A 505 -23.16 -19.80 8.58
N ASP A 506 -21.85 -19.71 8.71
CA ASP A 506 -21.00 -20.84 9.06
C ASP A 506 -20.30 -20.59 10.41
N ASP A 507 -19.76 -21.67 10.98
CA ASP A 507 -19.18 -21.61 12.32
C ASP A 507 -17.74 -21.10 12.35
N VAL A 508 -17.13 -20.80 11.19
CA VAL A 508 -15.69 -20.52 11.11
C VAL A 508 -15.33 -19.12 10.58
N ILE A 509 -16.20 -18.46 9.80
CA ILE A 509 -15.91 -17.10 9.30
C ILE A 509 -15.68 -16.08 10.43
N ARG A 510 -16.30 -16.31 11.58
CA ARG A 510 -16.13 -15.48 12.79
C ARG A 510 -14.69 -15.38 13.28
N TYR A 511 -13.79 -16.27 12.81
CA TYR A 511 -12.37 -16.28 13.16
C TYR A 511 -11.50 -15.55 12.11
N GLU A 512 -12.08 -15.02 11.03
CA GLU A 512 -11.29 -14.39 9.95
C GLU A 512 -10.44 -13.22 10.44
N TRP A 513 -10.91 -12.41 11.38
CA TRP A 513 -10.15 -11.31 11.97
C TRP A 513 -8.78 -11.78 12.51
N ALA A 514 -8.72 -13.00 13.03
CA ALA A 514 -7.51 -13.56 13.65
C ALA A 514 -6.35 -13.80 12.65
N ARG A 515 -6.63 -13.82 11.34
CA ARG A 515 -5.62 -14.02 10.31
C ARG A 515 -5.15 -12.74 9.61
N ILE A 516 -5.68 -11.58 9.99
CA ILE A 516 -5.43 -10.32 9.29
C ILE A 516 -4.26 -9.56 9.93
N PRO A 517 -3.06 -9.57 9.32
CA PRO A 517 -1.88 -8.94 9.91
C PRO A 517 -2.02 -7.42 9.99
N HIS A 518 -2.82 -6.81 9.10
CA HIS A 518 -3.05 -5.36 9.07
C HIS A 518 -3.63 -4.81 10.36
N PHE A 519 -4.37 -5.63 11.14
CA PHE A 519 -4.93 -5.19 12.42
C PHE A 519 -3.87 -4.89 13.50
N TYR A 520 -2.61 -5.29 13.27
CA TYR A 520 -1.47 -4.91 14.09
C TYR A 520 -0.81 -3.58 13.65
N ASN A 521 -1.36 -2.94 12.60
CA ASN A 521 -1.00 -1.59 12.14
C ASN A 521 -2.28 -0.74 12.13
N ALA A 522 -2.58 -0.15 13.27
CA ALA A 522 -3.87 0.48 13.56
C ALA A 522 -4.28 1.52 12.52
N PHE A 523 -5.53 1.44 12.07
CA PHE A 523 -6.16 2.36 11.12
C PHE A 523 -5.41 2.50 9.80
N TYR A 524 -4.84 1.40 9.32
CA TYR A 524 -4.19 1.37 8.02
C TYR A 524 -5.16 1.02 6.88
N VAL A 525 -6.05 0.03 7.09
CA VAL A 525 -6.82 -0.60 5.99
C VAL A 525 -7.84 0.31 5.31
N TYR A 526 -8.35 1.34 5.99
CA TYR A 526 -9.28 2.30 5.36
C TYR A 526 -8.63 3.03 4.17
N LYS A 527 -7.30 3.17 4.16
CA LYS A 527 -6.53 3.82 3.08
C LYS A 527 -6.69 3.10 1.74
N TYR A 528 -6.90 1.77 1.74
CA TYR A 528 -7.22 1.02 0.53
C TYR A 528 -8.56 1.48 -0.07
N ALA A 529 -9.59 1.54 0.74
CA ALA A 529 -10.94 1.91 0.29
C ALA A 529 -11.02 3.39 -0.13
N THR A 530 -10.38 4.30 0.61
CA THR A 530 -10.32 5.73 0.25
C THR A 530 -9.50 5.96 -1.00
N GLY A 531 -8.33 5.31 -1.13
CA GLY A 531 -7.47 5.41 -2.31
C GLY A 531 -8.18 4.89 -3.57
N TYR A 532 -8.86 3.74 -3.47
CA TYR A 532 -9.65 3.16 -4.56
C TYR A 532 -10.82 4.09 -4.97
N SER A 533 -11.51 4.67 -4.00
CA SER A 533 -12.60 5.63 -4.26
C SER A 533 -12.08 6.90 -4.95
N ALA A 534 -10.96 7.45 -4.48
CA ALA A 534 -10.32 8.61 -5.10
C ALA A 534 -9.88 8.32 -6.54
N ALA A 535 -9.23 7.19 -6.78
CA ALA A 535 -8.77 6.78 -8.11
C ALA A 535 -9.94 6.55 -9.07
N THR A 536 -11.02 5.92 -8.62
CA THR A 536 -12.25 5.74 -9.41
C THR A 536 -12.87 7.09 -9.81
N ALA A 537 -12.93 8.04 -8.87
CA ALA A 537 -13.44 9.38 -9.15
C ALA A 537 -12.54 10.15 -10.13
N ILE A 538 -11.22 10.10 -9.97
CA ILE A 538 -10.24 10.75 -10.85
C ILE A 538 -10.31 10.16 -12.26
N SER A 539 -10.30 8.85 -12.41
CA SER A 539 -10.35 8.18 -13.73
C SER A 539 -11.67 8.49 -14.45
N LYS A 540 -12.81 8.46 -13.73
CA LYS A 540 -14.11 8.87 -14.27
C LYS A 540 -14.09 10.32 -14.76
N LYS A 541 -13.50 11.23 -13.98
CA LYS A 541 -13.37 12.65 -14.35
C LYS A 541 -12.49 12.81 -15.59
N ILE A 542 -11.35 12.12 -15.68
CA ILE A 542 -10.47 12.14 -16.86
C ILE A 542 -11.22 11.68 -18.11
N LEU A 543 -12.00 10.61 -18.03
CA LEU A 543 -12.74 10.05 -19.16
C LEU A 543 -13.94 10.91 -19.59
N THR A 544 -14.53 11.68 -18.68
CA THR A 544 -15.71 12.51 -18.96
C THR A 544 -15.37 13.95 -19.34
N GLU A 545 -14.38 14.56 -18.67
CA GLU A 545 -13.98 15.95 -18.87
C GLU A 545 -12.77 16.09 -19.81
N GLY A 546 -12.03 14.99 -20.06
CA GLY A 546 -10.92 14.94 -21.00
C GLY A 546 -9.68 15.72 -20.53
N LYS A 547 -9.03 16.42 -21.44
CA LYS A 547 -7.73 17.07 -21.24
C LYS A 547 -7.62 17.96 -19.98
N PRO A 548 -8.62 18.79 -19.60
CA PRO A 548 -8.51 19.59 -18.37
C PRO A 548 -8.33 18.73 -17.12
N ALA A 549 -9.13 17.67 -16.98
CA ALA A 549 -9.03 16.76 -15.84
C ALA A 549 -7.71 15.96 -15.83
N ALA A 550 -7.23 15.54 -16.99
CA ALA A 550 -5.93 14.90 -17.11
C ALA A 550 -4.79 15.85 -16.68
N GLN A 551 -4.86 17.14 -17.02
CA GLN A 551 -3.90 18.14 -16.58
C GLN A 551 -3.96 18.38 -15.06
N ASP A 552 -5.15 18.40 -14.45
CA ASP A 552 -5.33 18.51 -13.00
C ASP A 552 -4.68 17.29 -12.31
N TYR A 553 -4.91 16.10 -12.85
CA TYR A 553 -4.27 14.88 -12.35
C TYR A 553 -2.74 14.91 -12.48
N ILE A 554 -2.19 15.34 -13.62
CA ILE A 554 -0.74 15.49 -13.79
C ILE A 554 -0.18 16.53 -12.81
N ARG A 555 -0.90 17.62 -12.52
CA ARG A 555 -0.48 18.57 -11.49
C ARG A 555 -0.41 17.92 -10.12
N PHE A 556 -1.38 17.06 -9.78
CA PHE A 556 -1.33 16.26 -8.55
C PHE A 556 -0.09 15.36 -8.52
N LEU A 557 0.24 14.63 -9.61
CA LEU A 557 1.43 13.77 -9.66
C LEU A 557 2.76 14.54 -9.44
N LYS A 558 2.77 15.84 -9.62
CA LYS A 558 3.93 16.73 -9.45
C LYS A 558 4.11 17.26 -8.04
N THR A 559 3.19 16.97 -7.12
CA THR A 559 3.16 17.61 -5.80
C THR A 559 4.04 16.93 -4.75
N GLY A 560 4.29 15.63 -4.88
CA GLY A 560 4.96 14.86 -3.83
C GLY A 560 4.27 15.00 -2.47
N GLU A 561 5.03 15.28 -1.43
CA GLU A 561 4.56 15.54 -0.06
C GLU A 561 4.60 17.04 0.29
N SER A 562 4.34 17.92 -0.68
CA SER A 562 4.40 19.37 -0.44
C SER A 562 3.21 19.96 0.31
N ASP A 563 2.18 19.16 0.57
CA ASP A 563 1.01 19.48 1.38
C ASP A 563 0.37 18.20 1.95
N HIS A 564 -0.67 18.33 2.77
CA HIS A 564 -1.41 17.19 3.30
C HIS A 564 -2.16 16.43 2.20
N PRO A 565 -2.29 15.09 2.30
CA PRO A 565 -2.85 14.24 1.25
C PRO A 565 -4.22 14.67 0.73
N ILE A 566 -5.11 15.13 1.62
CA ILE A 566 -6.45 15.60 1.24
C ILE A 566 -6.37 16.85 0.36
N GLU A 567 -5.50 17.80 0.70
CA GLU A 567 -5.31 19.02 -0.08
C GLU A 567 -4.67 18.73 -1.45
N LEU A 568 -3.74 17.77 -1.49
CA LEU A 568 -3.13 17.33 -2.73
C LEU A 568 -4.15 16.66 -3.68
N LEU A 569 -5.06 15.83 -3.16
CA LEU A 569 -6.11 15.21 -3.97
C LEU A 569 -7.13 16.22 -4.52
N LYS A 570 -7.35 17.34 -3.83
CA LYS A 570 -8.20 18.43 -4.34
C LYS A 570 -7.63 19.05 -5.63
N ILE A 571 -6.32 18.99 -5.85
CA ILE A 571 -5.69 19.42 -7.11
C ILE A 571 -6.16 18.56 -8.28
N ALA A 572 -6.33 17.24 -8.07
CA ALA A 572 -6.94 16.34 -9.05
C ALA A 572 -8.49 16.48 -9.13
N GLY A 573 -9.07 17.37 -8.33
CA GLY A 573 -10.50 17.63 -8.25
C GLY A 573 -11.28 16.64 -7.40
N VAL A 574 -10.65 15.97 -6.45
CA VAL A 574 -11.26 15.02 -5.53
C VAL A 574 -11.05 15.45 -4.09
N ASP A 575 -12.13 15.74 -3.37
CA ASP A 575 -12.12 16.08 -1.95
C ASP A 575 -12.60 14.88 -1.12
N MET A 576 -11.67 14.15 -0.53
CA MET A 576 -11.97 12.97 0.29
C MET A 576 -12.61 13.31 1.65
N SER A 577 -12.62 14.56 2.10
CA SER A 577 -13.38 14.99 3.27
C SER A 577 -14.91 15.03 2.98
N SER A 578 -15.27 15.09 1.70
CA SER A 578 -16.65 14.96 1.22
C SER A 578 -17.03 13.49 1.00
N PRO A 579 -18.30 13.08 1.17
CA PRO A 579 -18.76 11.74 0.82
C PRO A 579 -18.77 11.47 -0.70
N LEU A 580 -18.68 12.50 -1.53
CA LEU A 580 -18.88 12.43 -2.97
C LEU A 580 -17.97 11.41 -3.70
N PRO A 581 -16.66 11.32 -3.43
CA PRO A 581 -15.81 10.34 -4.13
C PRO A 581 -16.23 8.88 -3.87
N VAL A 582 -16.62 8.56 -2.63
CA VAL A 582 -17.11 7.22 -2.27
C VAL A 582 -18.47 6.97 -2.95
N GLN A 583 -19.38 7.97 -3.00
CA GLN A 583 -20.65 7.86 -3.72
C GLN A 583 -20.42 7.57 -5.21
N GLN A 584 -19.49 8.27 -5.85
CA GLN A 584 -19.16 8.06 -7.27
C GLN A 584 -18.58 6.67 -7.53
N ALA A 585 -17.77 6.15 -6.62
CA ALA A 585 -17.28 4.78 -6.67
C ALA A 585 -18.43 3.77 -6.56
N MET A 586 -19.38 3.99 -5.65
CA MET A 586 -20.57 3.15 -5.49
C MET A 586 -21.53 3.22 -6.68
N GLU A 587 -21.68 4.39 -7.30
CA GLU A 587 -22.44 4.53 -8.56
C GLU A 587 -21.80 3.70 -9.68
N THR A 588 -20.45 3.71 -9.75
CA THR A 588 -19.72 2.90 -10.73
C THR A 588 -19.96 1.41 -10.49
N PHE A 589 -19.88 0.94 -9.23
CA PHE A 589 -20.20 -0.43 -8.87
C PHE A 589 -21.61 -0.85 -9.32
N ASN A 590 -22.61 -0.01 -9.07
CA ASN A 590 -23.99 -0.27 -9.49
C ASN A 590 -24.11 -0.37 -11.02
N GLN A 591 -23.46 0.52 -11.77
CA GLN A 591 -23.46 0.49 -13.24
C GLN A 591 -22.81 -0.77 -13.80
N LEU A 592 -21.68 -1.19 -13.22
CA LEU A 592 -21.00 -2.44 -13.59
C LEU A 592 -21.88 -3.66 -13.32
N LEU A 593 -22.58 -3.68 -12.19
CA LEU A 593 -23.48 -4.76 -11.82
C LEU A 593 -24.68 -4.85 -12.77
N ASP A 594 -25.30 -3.70 -13.12
CA ASP A 594 -26.39 -3.63 -14.10
C ASP A 594 -25.93 -4.15 -15.48
N GLU A 595 -24.75 -3.74 -15.94
CA GLU A 595 -24.18 -4.21 -17.19
C GLU A 595 -23.89 -5.71 -17.15
N PHE A 596 -23.26 -6.20 -16.08
CA PHE A 596 -22.97 -7.62 -15.91
C PHE A 596 -24.22 -8.49 -15.96
N GLU A 597 -25.28 -8.10 -15.23
CA GLU A 597 -26.57 -8.81 -15.28
C GLU A 597 -27.20 -8.79 -16.68
N SER A 598 -27.07 -7.69 -17.43
CA SER A 598 -27.62 -7.58 -18.77
C SER A 598 -26.98 -8.54 -19.79
N LEU A 599 -25.77 -8.98 -19.51
CA LEU A 599 -25.01 -9.92 -20.36
C LEU A 599 -25.23 -11.39 -19.99
N LEU A 600 -25.80 -11.68 -18.85
CA LEU A 600 -26.08 -13.05 -18.41
C LEU A 600 -27.29 -13.63 -19.11
#